data_ee12db2fd1f91db278fe33f5071375d3
#
_entry.id   ee12db2fd1f91db278fe33f5071375d3
#
_cell.length_a   1.000
_cell.length_b   1.000
_cell.length_c   1.000
_cell.angle_alpha   90.00
_cell.angle_beta   90.00
_cell.angle_gamma   90.00
#
_symmetry.space_group_name_H-M   'P 1'
#
loop_
_entity.id
_entity.type
_entity.pdbx_description
1 polymer ?
#
loop_
_entity_poly.entity_id
_entity_poly.type
_entity_poly.pdbx_seq_one_letter_code
_entity_poly.pdbx_strand_id
1 'polypeptide(L)'
;MAQKQKQKRVAVVGAGIFGLSLAIGLQKSGHSVTVFERYRYDKNKYEPDEDDKVQAASVDVNKIFRASYGKKLHYQRLAMESREAWLRINQGLGDALFVECGMLRVQPSDELAALEKETLANMQRDGFRDTQFVKSSARDRERAARLGWEGKLLDFEIPGSAHHETFDAVLDSLGGLTRCSAACYHFYKLAASAGVKFVFGSEEGAFASFIEKTSTVDESKPKVVGLKTKDGKAHEADSAAGSLVTFKIDPENKALWDKYSPEKFPVITWKSAPRAKDGKDTGSIYVFPRTSDGIIKIGYRGVKFTNFEKAPDGVPFTQDGQWSIPLPYDDCKAVPPQAEEAIRTFVSIFLPEFDKADFDTTKLCWYTDSLDNSFVIDYVPDYAENSVFVCTGGSGHGAKFMPVLGDHAADVFNNADNATSHMRTHWRWREDVPRRNGLEDGPGGPRNIGGRSK
;
A
#
# COMPACT_ATOMS: atom_id res chain seq x y z
N MET A 1 19.35 4.35 -34.87
CA MET A 1 20.29 4.81 -33.83
C MET A 1 19.45 5.37 -32.68
N ALA A 2 19.43 4.73 -31.50
CA ALA A 2 18.70 5.25 -30.36
C ALA A 2 19.32 6.60 -29.98
N GLN A 3 18.51 7.65 -29.95
CA GLN A 3 18.94 8.98 -29.46
C GLN A 3 19.47 8.81 -28.05
N LYS A 4 20.75 9.14 -27.82
CA LYS A 4 21.37 9.06 -26.50
C LYS A 4 20.61 10.01 -25.56
N GLN A 5 19.85 9.45 -24.65
CA GLN A 5 19.01 10.21 -23.73
C GLN A 5 19.89 11.18 -22.92
N LYS A 6 19.51 12.46 -22.86
CA LYS A 6 20.28 13.49 -22.16
C LYS A 6 20.21 13.21 -20.66
N GLN A 7 21.36 13.01 -20.02
CA GLN A 7 21.47 12.88 -18.58
C GLN A 7 20.86 14.11 -17.87
N LYS A 8 19.94 13.85 -16.93
CA LYS A 8 19.33 14.88 -16.09
C LYS A 8 19.85 14.74 -14.64
N ARG A 9 19.85 15.85 -13.92
CA ARG A 9 19.95 15.86 -12.45
C ARG A 9 18.52 15.83 -11.90
N VAL A 10 18.19 14.82 -11.12
CA VAL A 10 16.84 14.63 -10.59
C VAL A 10 16.87 14.68 -9.08
N ALA A 11 16.01 15.52 -8.51
CA ALA A 11 15.73 15.57 -7.08
C ALA A 11 14.45 14.77 -6.81
N VAL A 12 14.54 13.75 -5.95
CA VAL A 12 13.41 12.94 -5.51
C VAL A 12 13.06 13.33 -4.08
N VAL A 13 11.81 13.67 -3.82
CA VAL A 13 11.33 14.01 -2.47
C VAL A 13 10.65 12.78 -1.86
N GLY A 14 11.20 12.32 -0.73
CA GLY A 14 10.74 11.15 0.00
C GLY A 14 11.50 9.86 -0.34
N ALA A 15 12.05 9.21 0.70
CA ALA A 15 12.73 7.92 0.61
C ALA A 15 11.81 6.74 0.99
N GLY A 16 10.51 6.84 0.72
CA GLY A 16 9.56 5.75 0.90
C GLY A 16 9.55 4.77 -0.28
N ILE A 17 8.56 3.87 -0.29
CA ILE A 17 8.41 2.79 -1.29
C ILE A 17 8.54 3.31 -2.72
N PHE A 18 7.81 4.38 -3.07
CA PHE A 18 7.77 4.93 -4.42
C PHE A 18 9.06 5.68 -4.76
N GLY A 19 9.55 6.52 -3.83
CA GLY A 19 10.76 7.33 -4.05
C GLY A 19 12.01 6.47 -4.20
N LEU A 20 12.19 5.43 -3.38
CA LEU A 20 13.32 4.51 -3.51
C LEU A 20 13.28 3.73 -4.82
N SER A 21 12.11 3.20 -5.18
CA SER A 21 11.94 2.46 -6.43
C SER A 21 12.23 3.36 -7.65
N LEU A 22 11.63 4.56 -7.69
CA LEU A 22 11.88 5.55 -8.74
C LEU A 22 13.35 5.96 -8.83
N ALA A 23 13.99 6.24 -7.69
CA ALA A 23 15.40 6.67 -7.65
C ALA A 23 16.33 5.61 -8.27
N ILE A 24 16.09 4.32 -7.99
CA ILE A 24 16.84 3.22 -8.59
C ILE A 24 16.60 3.16 -10.11
N GLY A 25 15.35 3.24 -10.57
CA GLY A 25 15.02 3.20 -11.99
C GLY A 25 15.65 4.36 -12.77
N LEU A 26 15.60 5.58 -12.23
CA LEU A 26 16.22 6.76 -12.83
C LEU A 26 17.75 6.67 -12.85
N GLN A 27 18.37 6.18 -11.77
CA GLN A 27 19.82 5.99 -11.70
C GLN A 27 20.29 4.94 -12.73
N LYS A 28 19.58 3.82 -12.85
CA LYS A 28 19.84 2.80 -13.90
C LYS A 28 19.69 3.37 -15.32
N SER A 29 18.78 4.32 -15.51
CA SER A 29 18.59 5.03 -16.80
C SER A 29 19.65 6.09 -17.07
N GLY A 30 20.68 6.23 -16.21
CA GLY A 30 21.81 7.12 -16.44
C GLY A 30 21.61 8.56 -15.94
N HIS A 31 20.58 8.84 -15.15
CA HIS A 31 20.40 10.14 -14.51
C HIS A 31 21.24 10.26 -13.23
N SER A 32 21.50 11.48 -12.78
CA SER A 32 22.13 11.76 -11.49
C SER A 32 21.02 12.06 -10.47
N VAL A 33 20.81 11.14 -9.52
CA VAL A 33 19.67 11.21 -8.60
C VAL A 33 20.12 11.60 -7.19
N THR A 34 19.39 12.55 -6.59
CA THR A 34 19.51 12.90 -5.17
C THR A 34 18.12 12.76 -4.52
N VAL A 35 18.04 11.98 -3.46
CA VAL A 35 16.83 11.78 -2.66
C VAL A 35 16.89 12.63 -1.41
N PHE A 36 15.83 13.40 -1.15
CA PHE A 36 15.65 14.23 0.04
C PHE A 36 14.60 13.59 0.93
N GLU A 37 14.94 13.34 2.22
CA GLU A 37 14.03 12.67 3.17
C GLU A 37 14.15 13.31 4.55
N ARG A 38 13.03 13.72 5.13
CA ARG A 38 13.00 14.39 6.44
C ARG A 38 13.31 13.48 7.63
N TYR A 39 13.08 12.18 7.49
CA TYR A 39 13.36 11.20 8.52
C TYR A 39 14.75 10.60 8.37
N ARG A 40 15.34 10.18 9.49
CA ARG A 40 16.72 9.65 9.55
C ARG A 40 16.73 8.12 9.33
N TYR A 41 16.18 7.67 8.20
CA TYR A 41 16.15 6.24 7.85
C TYR A 41 17.55 5.62 7.68
N ASP A 42 18.57 6.43 7.47
CA ASP A 42 19.97 6.03 7.51
C ASP A 42 20.41 5.54 8.89
N LYS A 43 19.79 6.05 9.98
CA LYS A 43 20.08 5.69 11.36
C LYS A 43 19.18 4.60 11.89
N ASN A 44 17.86 4.74 11.74
CA ASN A 44 16.88 3.82 12.30
C ASN A 44 16.48 2.65 11.38
N LYS A 45 17.10 2.54 10.18
CA LYS A 45 16.90 1.41 9.24
C LYS A 45 15.43 1.16 8.85
N TYR A 46 14.60 2.20 8.81
CA TYR A 46 13.13 2.11 8.63
C TYR A 46 12.39 1.41 9.79
N GLU A 47 13.00 1.33 10.94
CA GLU A 47 12.43 0.83 12.19
C GLU A 47 12.45 1.97 13.23
N PRO A 48 11.62 3.02 13.02
CA PRO A 48 11.61 4.18 13.90
C PRO A 48 11.06 3.79 15.27
N ASP A 49 11.63 4.36 16.32
CA ASP A 49 11.07 4.33 17.66
C ASP A 49 9.96 5.39 17.84
N GLU A 50 9.41 5.50 19.04
CA GLU A 50 8.35 6.46 19.33
C GLU A 50 8.81 7.92 19.21
N ASP A 51 10.06 8.21 19.51
CA ASP A 51 10.62 9.56 19.47
C ASP A 51 10.77 10.07 18.03
N ASP A 52 10.95 9.15 17.08
CA ASP A 52 11.04 9.48 15.66
C ASP A 52 9.70 10.01 15.08
N LYS A 53 8.55 9.76 15.73
CA LYS A 53 7.19 10.21 15.35
C LYS A 53 6.84 9.97 13.87
N VAL A 54 7.25 8.85 13.31
CA VAL A 54 7.07 8.53 11.88
C VAL A 54 5.71 7.94 11.61
N GLN A 55 4.95 8.52 10.68
CA GLN A 55 3.62 8.06 10.26
C GLN A 55 3.62 7.43 8.85
N ALA A 56 4.76 7.34 8.19
CA ALA A 56 4.86 6.87 6.82
C ALA A 56 4.49 5.39 6.67
N ALA A 57 3.79 5.06 5.60
CA ALA A 57 3.41 3.68 5.28
C ALA A 57 4.61 2.75 4.98
N SER A 58 5.78 3.31 4.70
CA SER A 58 7.03 2.60 4.43
C SER A 58 7.68 1.96 5.66
N VAL A 59 7.34 2.44 6.86
CA VAL A 59 7.86 1.89 8.14
C VAL A 59 6.96 0.82 8.75
N ASP A 60 5.96 0.37 8.03
CA ASP A 60 5.08 -0.70 8.49
C ASP A 60 5.77 -2.07 8.40
N VAL A 61 5.50 -2.94 9.35
CA VAL A 61 6.14 -4.26 9.49
C VAL A 61 5.94 -5.10 8.21
N ASN A 62 4.71 -5.17 7.71
CA ASN A 62 4.38 -5.96 6.52
C ASN A 62 3.23 -5.36 5.70
N LYS A 63 3.16 -5.74 4.43
CA LYS A 63 2.07 -5.38 3.51
C LYS A 63 1.62 -6.62 2.73
N ILE A 64 0.33 -6.66 2.38
CA ILE A 64 -0.22 -7.75 1.57
C ILE A 64 0.44 -7.75 0.19
N PHE A 65 0.93 -8.91 -0.22
CA PHE A 65 1.19 -9.22 -1.61
C PHE A 65 0.01 -10.06 -2.15
N ARG A 66 -0.71 -9.52 -3.12
CA ARG A 66 -1.68 -10.27 -3.91
C ARG A 66 -1.31 -10.18 -5.38
N ALA A 67 -1.37 -11.31 -6.09
CA ALA A 67 -1.14 -11.37 -7.52
C ALA A 67 -2.44 -11.23 -8.32
N SER A 68 -3.55 -11.70 -7.77
CA SER A 68 -4.86 -11.75 -8.42
C SER A 68 -5.62 -10.42 -8.34
N TYR A 69 -6.19 -10.01 -9.47
CA TYR A 69 -7.00 -8.79 -9.60
C TYR A 69 -8.24 -9.07 -10.47
N GLY A 70 -9.37 -8.44 -10.11
CA GLY A 70 -10.56 -8.42 -10.95
C GLY A 70 -10.42 -7.39 -12.09
N LYS A 71 -11.08 -6.25 -11.97
CA LYS A 71 -11.18 -5.24 -13.05
C LYS A 71 -9.86 -4.63 -13.52
N LYS A 72 -8.81 -4.63 -12.69
CA LYS A 72 -7.52 -3.97 -12.99
C LYS A 72 -6.46 -4.98 -13.44
N LEU A 73 -6.67 -5.60 -14.60
CA LEU A 73 -5.78 -6.64 -15.14
C LEU A 73 -4.32 -6.21 -15.30
N HIS A 74 -4.09 -4.94 -15.64
CA HIS A 74 -2.73 -4.39 -15.73
C HIS A 74 -1.98 -4.52 -14.39
N TYR A 75 -2.65 -4.35 -13.24
CA TYR A 75 -2.04 -4.60 -11.94
C TYR A 75 -1.81 -6.09 -11.65
N GLN A 76 -2.64 -6.99 -12.19
CA GLN A 76 -2.37 -8.43 -12.10
C GLN A 76 -1.05 -8.77 -12.76
N ARG A 77 -0.86 -8.32 -14.00
CA ARG A 77 0.36 -8.58 -14.78
C ARG A 77 1.59 -7.93 -14.14
N LEU A 78 1.47 -6.69 -13.69
CA LEU A 78 2.54 -6.03 -12.95
C LEU A 78 2.86 -6.74 -11.61
N ALA A 79 1.86 -7.33 -10.93
CA ALA A 79 2.07 -8.11 -9.72
C ALA A 79 2.81 -9.42 -10.00
N MET A 80 2.55 -10.08 -11.12
CA MET A 80 3.29 -11.27 -11.53
C MET A 80 4.76 -10.95 -11.84
N GLU A 81 5.02 -9.87 -12.59
CA GLU A 81 6.37 -9.38 -12.83
C GLU A 81 7.09 -9.05 -11.52
N SER A 82 6.41 -8.36 -10.62
CA SER A 82 6.95 -8.01 -9.31
C SER A 82 7.21 -9.22 -8.43
N ARG A 83 6.34 -10.25 -8.48
CA ARG A 83 6.55 -11.50 -7.75
C ARG A 83 7.88 -12.15 -8.15
N GLU A 84 8.13 -12.29 -9.43
CA GLU A 84 9.38 -12.85 -9.92
C GLU A 84 10.59 -12.03 -9.49
N ALA A 85 10.48 -10.70 -9.52
CA ALA A 85 11.54 -9.83 -9.04
C ALA A 85 11.80 -10.01 -7.53
N TRP A 86 10.74 -10.12 -6.71
CA TRP A 86 10.87 -10.41 -5.28
C TRP A 86 11.52 -11.75 -5.02
N LEU A 87 11.16 -12.81 -5.76
CA LEU A 87 11.76 -14.13 -5.60
C LEU A 87 13.25 -14.11 -5.94
N ARG A 88 13.67 -13.38 -6.98
CA ARG A 88 15.09 -13.17 -7.29
C ARG A 88 15.83 -12.42 -6.17
N ILE A 89 15.21 -11.39 -5.60
CA ILE A 89 15.79 -10.64 -4.47
C ILE A 89 15.99 -11.56 -3.26
N ASN A 90 14.98 -12.38 -2.94
CA ASN A 90 15.05 -13.31 -1.82
C ASN A 90 16.22 -14.30 -1.91
N GLN A 91 16.62 -14.73 -3.12
CA GLN A 91 17.74 -15.68 -3.31
C GLN A 91 19.07 -15.18 -2.73
N GLY A 92 19.26 -13.87 -2.61
CA GLY A 92 20.48 -13.27 -2.05
C GLY A 92 20.38 -12.88 -0.58
N LEU A 93 19.31 -13.26 0.12
CA LEU A 93 19.04 -12.83 1.49
C LEU A 93 18.89 -14.00 2.46
N GLY A 94 19.35 -13.83 3.70
CA GLY A 94 19.11 -14.79 4.78
C GLY A 94 17.64 -14.82 5.20
N ASP A 95 17.00 -13.65 5.25
CA ASP A 95 15.58 -13.49 5.55
C ASP A 95 14.82 -12.98 4.32
N ALA A 96 13.79 -13.70 3.90
CA ALA A 96 12.98 -13.35 2.76
C ALA A 96 12.22 -12.04 2.98
N LEU A 97 12.30 -11.11 2.05
CA LEU A 97 11.51 -9.87 2.04
C LEU A 97 10.08 -10.07 1.52
N PHE A 98 9.89 -11.03 0.63
CA PHE A 98 8.59 -11.50 0.18
C PHE A 98 8.38 -12.93 0.67
N VAL A 99 7.34 -13.14 1.45
CA VAL A 99 6.96 -14.46 1.99
C VAL A 99 5.69 -14.93 1.29
N GLU A 100 5.82 -15.98 0.51
CA GLU A 100 4.73 -16.60 -0.25
C GLU A 100 3.99 -17.60 0.66
N CYS A 101 3.24 -17.05 1.62
CA CYS A 101 2.48 -17.84 2.59
C CYS A 101 1.04 -18.14 2.14
N GLY A 102 0.65 -17.69 0.96
CA GLY A 102 -0.74 -17.74 0.48
C GLY A 102 -1.59 -16.59 1.00
N MET A 103 -2.71 -16.34 0.31
CA MET A 103 -3.70 -15.34 0.70
C MET A 103 -5.10 -15.95 0.59
N LEU A 104 -5.75 -16.18 1.72
CA LEU A 104 -7.13 -16.66 1.80
C LEU A 104 -8.10 -15.48 1.74
N ARG A 105 -8.90 -15.43 0.69
CA ARG A 105 -9.92 -14.40 0.46
C ARG A 105 -11.30 -14.93 0.84
N VAL A 106 -11.73 -14.64 2.06
CA VAL A 106 -13.03 -15.06 2.58
C VAL A 106 -14.12 -14.18 1.99
N GLN A 107 -15.15 -14.80 1.44
CA GLN A 107 -16.26 -14.14 0.76
C GLN A 107 -17.26 -13.57 1.77
N PRO A 108 -18.20 -12.72 1.35
CA PRO A 108 -19.27 -12.19 2.21
C PRO A 108 -20.42 -13.18 2.45
N SER A 109 -20.40 -14.34 1.82
CA SER A 109 -21.41 -15.40 1.92
C SER A 109 -20.82 -16.77 1.52
N ASP A 110 -21.61 -17.80 1.50
CA ASP A 110 -21.29 -19.14 0.97
C ASP A 110 -21.15 -19.19 -0.56
N GLU A 111 -21.49 -18.11 -1.24
CA GLU A 111 -21.29 -17.97 -2.68
C GLU A 111 -20.11 -17.02 -3.01
N LEU A 112 -19.43 -17.32 -4.12
CA LEU A 112 -18.41 -16.42 -4.65
C LEU A 112 -19.06 -15.14 -5.19
N ALA A 113 -18.63 -13.99 -4.66
CA ALA A 113 -19.04 -12.68 -5.15
C ALA A 113 -18.63 -12.48 -6.63
N ALA A 114 -19.36 -11.61 -7.35
CA ALA A 114 -19.10 -11.33 -8.76
C ALA A 114 -17.65 -10.91 -9.04
N LEU A 115 -17.07 -10.07 -8.18
CA LEU A 115 -15.66 -9.65 -8.29
C LEU A 115 -14.70 -10.84 -8.11
N GLU A 116 -15.03 -11.83 -7.27
CA GLU A 116 -14.19 -13.00 -7.09
C GLU A 116 -14.27 -13.93 -8.30
N LYS A 117 -15.48 -14.13 -8.86
CA LYS A 117 -15.68 -14.87 -10.12
C LYS A 117 -14.88 -14.24 -11.27
N GLU A 118 -14.91 -12.91 -11.39
CA GLU A 118 -14.11 -12.17 -12.36
C GLU A 118 -12.58 -12.34 -12.11
N THR A 119 -12.16 -12.32 -10.85
CA THR A 119 -10.76 -12.54 -10.47
C THR A 119 -10.29 -13.94 -10.91
N LEU A 120 -11.07 -14.97 -10.64
CA LEU A 120 -10.77 -16.35 -11.07
C LEU A 120 -10.72 -16.47 -12.61
N ALA A 121 -11.65 -15.84 -13.32
CA ALA A 121 -11.64 -15.81 -14.78
C ALA A 121 -10.38 -15.12 -15.35
N ASN A 122 -9.94 -14.04 -14.74
CA ASN A 122 -8.71 -13.35 -15.13
C ASN A 122 -7.46 -14.21 -14.87
N MET A 123 -7.40 -14.88 -13.72
CA MET A 123 -6.32 -15.82 -13.42
C MET A 123 -6.31 -17.01 -14.40
N GLN A 124 -7.47 -17.51 -14.78
CA GLN A 124 -7.59 -18.57 -15.79
C GLN A 124 -7.12 -18.10 -17.17
N ARG A 125 -7.54 -16.91 -17.61
CA ARG A 125 -7.13 -16.33 -18.89
C ARG A 125 -5.61 -16.16 -19.00
N ASP A 126 -4.97 -15.73 -17.91
CA ASP A 126 -3.52 -15.50 -17.86
C ASP A 126 -2.73 -16.79 -17.49
N GLY A 127 -3.40 -17.97 -17.40
CA GLY A 127 -2.75 -19.27 -17.19
C GLY A 127 -2.47 -19.65 -15.72
N PHE A 128 -3.05 -18.92 -14.76
CA PHE A 128 -2.78 -19.09 -13.33
C PHE A 128 -3.97 -19.68 -12.54
N ARG A 129 -4.97 -20.28 -13.20
CA ARG A 129 -6.14 -20.86 -12.49
C ARG A 129 -5.76 -21.91 -11.47
N ASP A 130 -4.72 -22.68 -11.75
CA ASP A 130 -4.29 -23.78 -10.88
C ASP A 130 -3.64 -23.33 -9.56
N THR A 131 -3.33 -22.04 -9.43
CA THR A 131 -2.83 -21.42 -8.20
C THR A 131 -3.95 -20.89 -7.29
N GLN A 132 -5.21 -20.99 -7.76
CA GLN A 132 -6.40 -20.50 -7.06
C GLN A 132 -7.23 -21.68 -6.59
N PHE A 133 -7.47 -21.80 -5.29
CA PHE A 133 -8.20 -22.92 -4.69
C PHE A 133 -9.48 -22.40 -4.05
N VAL A 134 -10.63 -22.78 -4.63
CA VAL A 134 -11.96 -22.47 -4.08
C VAL A 134 -12.27 -23.47 -2.98
N LYS A 135 -12.61 -22.98 -1.78
CA LYS A 135 -12.82 -23.81 -0.58
C LYS A 135 -13.99 -24.80 -0.76
N SER A 136 -15.10 -24.38 -1.37
CA SER A 136 -16.27 -25.21 -1.62
C SER A 136 -16.07 -26.24 -2.75
N SER A 137 -15.03 -26.09 -3.59
CA SER A 137 -14.77 -26.97 -4.73
C SER A 137 -13.98 -28.21 -4.32
N ALA A 138 -14.59 -29.40 -4.37
CA ALA A 138 -13.89 -30.66 -4.10
C ALA A 138 -12.64 -30.84 -4.97
N ARG A 139 -12.72 -30.52 -6.28
CA ARG A 139 -11.61 -30.57 -7.22
C ARG A 139 -10.44 -29.66 -6.80
N ASP A 140 -10.76 -28.45 -6.35
CA ASP A 140 -9.74 -27.49 -5.93
C ASP A 140 -9.12 -27.92 -4.59
N ARG A 141 -9.90 -28.50 -3.67
CA ARG A 141 -9.38 -29.07 -2.41
C ARG A 141 -8.42 -30.24 -2.65
N GLU A 142 -8.80 -31.18 -3.52
CA GLU A 142 -7.90 -32.29 -3.91
C GLU A 142 -6.59 -31.77 -4.51
N ARG A 143 -6.67 -30.73 -5.36
CA ARG A 143 -5.47 -30.09 -5.94
C ARG A 143 -4.65 -29.39 -4.85
N ALA A 144 -5.29 -28.69 -3.92
CA ALA A 144 -4.62 -28.06 -2.79
C ALA A 144 -3.89 -29.09 -1.91
N ALA A 145 -4.53 -30.23 -1.59
CA ALA A 145 -3.93 -31.31 -0.84
C ALA A 145 -2.66 -31.86 -1.54
N ARG A 146 -2.77 -32.15 -2.83
CA ARG A 146 -1.65 -32.66 -3.61
C ARG A 146 -0.46 -31.69 -3.68
N LEU A 147 -0.72 -30.37 -3.63
CA LEU A 147 0.27 -29.31 -3.71
C LEU A 147 0.69 -28.75 -2.35
N GLY A 148 0.22 -29.35 -1.24
CA GLY A 148 0.57 -28.94 0.13
C GLY A 148 -0.11 -27.66 0.62
N TRP A 149 -1.22 -27.23 -0.02
CA TRP A 149 -1.93 -26.00 0.33
C TRP A 149 -3.21 -26.24 1.14
N GLU A 150 -3.67 -27.49 1.32
CA GLU A 150 -4.94 -27.81 1.98
C GLU A 150 -5.04 -27.24 3.39
N GLY A 151 -3.98 -27.35 4.19
CA GLY A 151 -3.95 -26.82 5.56
C GLY A 151 -4.13 -25.30 5.66
N LYS A 152 -4.05 -24.58 4.53
CA LYS A 152 -4.28 -23.13 4.45
C LYS A 152 -5.66 -22.74 3.91
N LEU A 153 -6.48 -23.72 3.53
CA LEU A 153 -7.90 -23.59 3.30
C LEU A 153 -8.66 -23.74 4.63
N LEU A 154 -8.36 -22.88 5.57
CA LEU A 154 -8.80 -22.95 6.96
C LEU A 154 -10.29 -23.21 7.09
N ASP A 155 -10.67 -24.01 8.09
CA ASP A 155 -12.06 -24.15 8.49
C ASP A 155 -12.42 -23.04 9.49
N PHE A 156 -13.57 -22.42 9.27
CA PHE A 156 -14.13 -21.36 10.11
C PHE A 156 -15.64 -21.32 9.98
N GLU A 157 -16.29 -20.87 11.05
CA GLU A 157 -17.74 -20.65 11.11
C GLU A 157 -17.99 -19.19 11.46
N ILE A 158 -19.02 -18.59 10.85
CA ILE A 158 -19.38 -17.20 11.11
C ILE A 158 -20.68 -17.18 11.90
N PRO A 159 -20.65 -16.89 13.21
CA PRO A 159 -21.81 -16.90 14.06
C PRO A 159 -22.86 -15.85 13.65
N GLY A 160 -24.14 -16.17 13.80
CA GLY A 160 -25.23 -15.21 13.68
C GLY A 160 -25.62 -14.85 12.25
N SER A 161 -25.11 -15.52 11.23
CA SER A 161 -25.68 -15.43 9.90
C SER A 161 -26.99 -16.23 9.87
N ALA A 162 -28.11 -15.55 9.64
CA ALA A 162 -29.44 -16.18 9.66
C ALA A 162 -29.64 -17.28 8.61
N HIS A 163 -28.68 -17.45 7.69
CA HIS A 163 -28.79 -18.32 6.54
C HIS A 163 -27.58 -19.20 6.24
N HIS A 164 -26.37 -18.92 6.82
CA HIS A 164 -25.13 -19.63 6.47
C HIS A 164 -24.20 -19.72 7.67
N GLU A 165 -23.83 -20.92 8.03
CA GLU A 165 -22.86 -21.20 9.11
C GLU A 165 -21.41 -21.09 8.62
N THR A 166 -21.19 -21.24 7.30
CA THR A 166 -19.86 -21.15 6.67
C THR A 166 -19.90 -20.23 5.46
N PHE A 167 -18.80 -19.50 5.25
CA PHE A 167 -18.60 -18.66 4.06
C PHE A 167 -17.61 -19.33 3.12
N ASP A 168 -17.79 -19.16 1.81
CA ASP A 168 -16.80 -19.63 0.85
C ASP A 168 -15.53 -18.77 0.89
N ALA A 169 -14.46 -19.32 0.39
CA ALA A 169 -13.17 -18.65 0.33
C ALA A 169 -12.36 -19.12 -0.88
N VAL A 170 -11.43 -18.28 -1.31
CA VAL A 170 -10.46 -18.63 -2.35
C VAL A 170 -9.04 -18.41 -1.81
N LEU A 171 -8.23 -19.46 -1.79
CA LEU A 171 -6.81 -19.38 -1.48
C LEU A 171 -6.03 -19.10 -2.76
N ASP A 172 -5.29 -18.01 -2.77
CA ASP A 172 -4.33 -17.64 -3.81
C ASP A 172 -2.92 -18.04 -3.33
N SER A 173 -2.36 -19.11 -3.89
CA SER A 173 -1.04 -19.58 -3.47
C SER A 173 0.11 -18.66 -3.87
N LEU A 174 -0.10 -17.78 -4.87
CA LEU A 174 0.89 -16.77 -5.27
C LEU A 174 0.86 -15.52 -4.37
N GLY A 175 -0.11 -15.46 -3.45
CA GLY A 175 -0.25 -14.38 -2.50
C GLY A 175 0.64 -14.55 -1.26
N GLY A 176 0.67 -13.53 -0.44
CA GLY A 176 1.42 -13.54 0.81
C GLY A 176 1.68 -12.14 1.33
N LEU A 177 2.87 -11.90 1.85
CA LEU A 177 3.25 -10.61 2.41
C LEU A 177 4.64 -10.16 1.97
N THR A 178 4.86 -8.85 1.98
CA THR A 178 6.19 -8.22 1.91
C THR A 178 6.52 -7.62 3.27
N ARG A 179 7.75 -7.80 3.77
CA ARG A 179 8.29 -7.14 4.96
C ARG A 179 8.66 -5.71 4.59
N CYS A 180 7.78 -4.76 4.86
CA CYS A 180 7.81 -3.44 4.22
C CYS A 180 9.00 -2.58 4.67
N SER A 181 9.21 -2.41 5.98
CA SER A 181 10.35 -1.65 6.51
C SER A 181 11.69 -2.25 6.10
N ALA A 182 11.85 -3.56 6.26
CA ALA A 182 13.04 -4.29 5.83
C ALA A 182 13.29 -4.17 4.30
N ALA A 183 12.22 -4.20 3.50
CA ALA A 183 12.30 -3.98 2.06
C ALA A 183 12.77 -2.55 1.75
N CYS A 184 12.21 -1.54 2.41
CA CYS A 184 12.65 -0.15 2.23
C CYS A 184 14.13 0.03 2.59
N TYR A 185 14.58 -0.56 3.70
CA TYR A 185 16.00 -0.51 4.06
C TYR A 185 16.90 -1.23 3.03
N HIS A 186 16.47 -2.40 2.53
CA HIS A 186 17.18 -3.10 1.47
C HIS A 186 17.31 -2.24 0.20
N PHE A 187 16.20 -1.63 -0.26
CA PHE A 187 16.20 -0.77 -1.45
C PHE A 187 16.98 0.52 -1.25
N TYR A 188 16.97 1.08 -0.03
CA TYR A 188 17.87 2.20 0.30
C TYR A 188 19.34 1.82 0.08
N LYS A 189 19.77 0.67 0.59
CA LYS A 189 21.15 0.17 0.39
C LYS A 189 21.45 -0.05 -1.09
N LEU A 190 20.52 -0.64 -1.85
CA LEU A 190 20.68 -0.84 -3.29
C LEU A 190 20.83 0.50 -4.02
N ALA A 191 19.99 1.49 -3.71
CA ALA A 191 20.03 2.81 -4.32
C ALA A 191 21.37 3.52 -4.01
N ALA A 192 21.80 3.50 -2.75
CA ALA A 192 23.08 4.08 -2.34
C ALA A 192 24.26 3.42 -3.05
N SER A 193 24.28 2.09 -3.13
CA SER A 193 25.31 1.32 -3.85
C SER A 193 25.31 1.60 -5.36
N ALA A 194 24.15 1.95 -5.93
CA ALA A 194 24.03 2.35 -7.33
C ALA A 194 24.46 3.82 -7.59
N GLY A 195 24.84 4.56 -6.56
CA GLY A 195 25.32 5.94 -6.68
C GLY A 195 24.23 7.01 -6.48
N VAL A 196 23.03 6.65 -6.04
CA VAL A 196 22.01 7.61 -5.61
C VAL A 196 22.51 8.35 -4.36
N LYS A 197 22.43 9.67 -4.37
CA LYS A 197 22.77 10.50 -3.22
C LYS A 197 21.55 10.66 -2.31
N PHE A 198 21.80 10.72 -1.00
CA PHE A 198 20.74 10.92 -0.01
C PHE A 198 21.05 12.12 0.88
N VAL A 199 20.01 12.91 1.14
CA VAL A 199 20.04 14.01 2.11
C VAL A 199 18.93 13.74 3.11
N PHE A 200 19.31 13.41 4.35
CA PHE A 200 18.40 13.06 5.42
C PHE A 200 18.37 14.14 6.50
N GLY A 201 17.21 14.31 7.12
CA GLY A 201 17.06 15.19 8.28
C GLY A 201 15.87 16.12 8.15
N SER A 202 15.32 16.54 9.31
CA SER A 202 14.15 17.39 9.41
C SER A 202 14.33 18.78 8.77
N GLU A 203 15.56 19.19 8.59
CA GLU A 203 15.92 20.48 7.98
C GLU A 203 16.50 20.27 6.58
N GLU A 204 17.62 19.58 6.45
CA GLU A 204 18.35 19.43 5.18
C GLU A 204 17.64 18.49 4.19
N GLY A 205 16.94 17.49 4.72
CA GLY A 205 16.23 16.48 3.91
C GLY A 205 14.74 16.79 3.71
N ALA A 206 14.19 17.77 4.43
CA ALA A 206 12.78 18.12 4.33
C ALA A 206 12.54 19.10 3.18
N PHE A 207 11.61 18.74 2.30
CA PHE A 207 11.18 19.63 1.22
C PHE A 207 10.44 20.85 1.77
N ALA A 208 10.75 22.04 1.26
CA ALA A 208 10.09 23.29 1.63
C ALA A 208 9.30 23.90 0.47
N SER A 209 9.96 24.10 -0.66
CA SER A 209 9.31 24.70 -1.84
C SER A 209 10.08 24.38 -3.12
N PHE A 210 9.46 24.61 -4.26
CA PHE A 210 10.16 24.65 -5.53
C PHE A 210 10.92 25.97 -5.71
N ILE A 211 11.97 25.91 -6.52
CA ILE A 211 12.64 27.08 -7.08
C ILE A 211 12.11 27.23 -8.50
N GLU A 212 11.26 28.22 -8.69
CA GLU A 212 10.59 28.46 -9.96
C GLU A 212 11.23 29.59 -10.73
N LYS A 213 11.15 29.50 -12.06
CA LYS A 213 11.51 30.57 -13.00
C LYS A 213 10.43 30.63 -14.07
N THR A 214 10.32 31.77 -14.75
CA THR A 214 9.50 31.87 -15.95
C THR A 214 10.03 30.92 -17.02
N SER A 215 9.16 30.15 -17.63
CA SER A 215 9.56 29.29 -18.77
C SER A 215 9.84 30.14 -20.00
N THR A 216 10.83 29.72 -20.77
CA THR A 216 11.13 30.34 -22.09
C THR A 216 10.32 29.70 -23.22
N VAL A 217 9.61 28.60 -22.94
CA VAL A 217 8.80 27.85 -23.92
C VAL A 217 7.31 28.15 -23.75
N ASP A 218 6.85 28.30 -22.52
CA ASP A 218 5.46 28.64 -22.17
C ASP A 218 5.49 29.61 -20.98
N GLU A 219 5.40 30.91 -21.29
CA GLU A 219 5.46 31.96 -20.28
C GLU A 219 4.27 31.97 -19.31
N SER A 220 3.17 31.28 -19.65
CA SER A 220 1.99 31.16 -18.79
C SER A 220 2.17 30.18 -17.63
N LYS A 221 3.24 29.33 -17.66
CA LYS A 221 3.50 28.31 -16.65
C LYS A 221 4.89 28.46 -16.05
N PRO A 222 5.02 28.27 -14.73
CA PRO A 222 6.33 28.24 -14.08
C PRO A 222 7.12 27.00 -14.51
N LYS A 223 8.43 27.16 -14.59
CA LYS A 223 9.37 26.06 -14.75
C LYS A 223 10.10 25.84 -13.42
N VAL A 224 10.04 24.64 -12.87
CA VAL A 224 10.83 24.27 -11.70
C VAL A 224 12.27 23.98 -12.11
N VAL A 225 13.21 24.68 -11.49
CA VAL A 225 14.65 24.52 -11.73
C VAL A 225 15.39 23.91 -10.54
N GLY A 226 14.73 23.70 -9.42
CA GLY A 226 15.26 23.09 -8.21
C GLY A 226 14.22 23.09 -7.09
N LEU A 227 14.62 22.60 -5.92
CA LEU A 227 13.84 22.64 -4.70
C LEU A 227 14.63 23.36 -3.59
N LYS A 228 13.89 23.87 -2.61
CA LYS A 228 14.45 24.31 -1.32
C LYS A 228 14.12 23.25 -0.29
N THR A 229 15.05 22.94 0.56
CA THR A 229 14.83 22.18 1.77
C THR A 229 14.49 23.12 2.91
N LYS A 230 13.91 22.57 3.95
CA LYS A 230 13.13 23.31 4.90
C LYS A 230 13.94 23.95 5.99
N ASP A 231 13.45 25.20 6.20
CA ASP A 231 13.15 25.72 7.52
C ASP A 231 11.69 26.24 7.56
N GLY A 232 10.72 25.45 7.11
CA GLY A 232 9.31 25.77 7.29
C GLY A 232 8.36 25.51 6.12
N LYS A 233 7.71 24.40 6.05
CA LYS A 233 6.32 24.00 5.70
C LYS A 233 6.11 22.88 4.68
N ALA A 234 5.07 22.11 4.94
CA ALA A 234 4.67 20.85 4.33
C ALA A 234 3.94 21.03 3.01
N HIS A 235 4.05 20.02 2.12
CA HIS A 235 3.17 19.80 0.97
C HIS A 235 2.41 18.52 1.15
N GLU A 236 1.09 18.58 1.01
CA GLU A 236 0.19 17.52 1.38
C GLU A 236 -0.67 17.08 0.19
N ALA A 237 -0.92 15.76 0.12
CA ALA A 237 -1.95 15.16 -0.67
C ALA A 237 -3.09 14.75 0.28
N ASP A 238 -4.33 14.62 -0.22
CA ASP A 238 -5.43 14.06 0.55
C ASP A 238 -5.02 12.72 1.14
N SER A 239 -5.11 12.60 2.47
CA SER A 239 -4.75 11.40 3.22
C SER A 239 -5.99 10.73 3.78
N ALA A 240 -6.01 9.40 3.77
CA ALA A 240 -6.99 8.59 4.45
C ALA A 240 -6.30 7.57 5.34
N ALA A 241 -6.90 7.26 6.50
CA ALA A 241 -6.36 6.31 7.45
C ALA A 241 -7.11 4.98 7.43
N GLY A 242 -6.36 3.87 7.46
CA GLY A 242 -6.85 2.54 7.83
C GLY A 242 -6.44 2.24 9.28
N SER A 243 -7.32 1.57 10.04
CA SER A 243 -7.04 1.15 11.41
C SER A 243 -6.17 -0.10 11.43
N LEU A 244 -5.24 -0.17 12.37
CA LEU A 244 -4.32 -1.27 12.57
C LEU A 244 -4.20 -1.58 14.04
N VAL A 245 -4.20 -2.87 14.37
CA VAL A 245 -3.90 -3.37 15.72
C VAL A 245 -2.92 -4.53 15.65
N THR A 246 -2.24 -4.82 16.75
CA THR A 246 -1.37 -5.99 16.87
C THR A 246 -1.68 -6.79 18.11
N PHE A 247 -1.37 -8.09 18.03
CA PHE A 247 -1.17 -8.97 19.19
C PHE A 247 0.27 -9.46 19.18
N LYS A 248 0.80 -9.77 20.35
CA LYS A 248 2.11 -10.36 20.49
C LYS A 248 2.00 -11.76 21.08
N ILE A 249 2.60 -12.74 20.43
CA ILE A 249 2.68 -14.11 20.92
C ILE A 249 3.98 -14.27 21.70
N ASP A 250 3.88 -14.82 22.92
CA ASP A 250 5.05 -15.24 23.66
C ASP A 250 5.77 -16.38 22.93
N PRO A 251 7.08 -16.27 22.63
CA PRO A 251 7.85 -17.33 21.99
C PRO A 251 7.82 -18.67 22.74
N GLU A 252 7.57 -18.66 24.03
CA GLU A 252 7.43 -19.88 24.86
C GLU A 252 6.09 -20.60 24.62
N ASN A 253 5.07 -19.92 24.10
CA ASN A 253 3.84 -20.55 23.66
C ASN A 253 4.01 -21.22 22.29
N LYS A 254 4.69 -22.37 22.28
CA LYS A 254 5.05 -23.09 21.05
C LYS A 254 3.83 -23.45 20.19
N ALA A 255 2.67 -23.72 20.80
CA ALA A 255 1.45 -24.08 20.05
C ALA A 255 0.95 -22.90 19.22
N LEU A 256 0.81 -21.72 19.81
CA LEU A 256 0.39 -20.52 19.07
C LEU A 256 1.48 -20.04 18.11
N TRP A 257 2.75 -20.12 18.54
CA TRP A 257 3.89 -19.76 17.72
C TRP A 257 3.93 -20.54 16.41
N ASP A 258 3.67 -21.83 16.46
CA ASP A 258 3.64 -22.72 15.31
C ASP A 258 2.35 -22.54 14.48
N LYS A 259 1.18 -22.45 15.16
CA LYS A 259 -0.12 -22.26 14.49
C LYS A 259 -0.15 -21.04 13.58
N TYR A 260 0.36 -19.89 14.05
CA TYR A 260 0.34 -18.62 13.33
C TYR A 260 1.60 -18.35 12.51
N SER A 261 2.44 -19.36 12.29
CA SER A 261 3.61 -19.25 11.44
C SER A 261 3.23 -19.07 9.95
N PRO A 262 4.06 -18.43 9.11
CA PRO A 262 3.80 -18.29 7.69
C PRO A 262 3.69 -19.63 6.94
N GLU A 263 4.26 -20.70 7.49
CA GLU A 263 4.18 -22.05 6.96
C GLU A 263 2.78 -22.64 7.09
N LYS A 264 2.08 -22.31 8.18
CA LYS A 264 0.75 -22.85 8.51
C LYS A 264 -0.39 -21.87 8.32
N PHE A 265 -0.15 -20.60 8.52
CA PHE A 265 -1.17 -19.55 8.49
C PHE A 265 -1.00 -18.63 7.27
N PRO A 266 -2.00 -18.48 6.40
CA PRO A 266 -1.94 -17.57 5.25
C PRO A 266 -2.23 -16.14 5.69
N VAL A 267 -2.03 -15.16 4.80
CA VAL A 267 -2.72 -13.88 4.92
C VAL A 267 -4.21 -14.13 4.72
N ILE A 268 -5.05 -13.68 5.66
CA ILE A 268 -6.51 -13.76 5.51
C ILE A 268 -7.04 -12.36 5.18
N THR A 269 -7.94 -12.28 4.23
CA THR A 269 -8.78 -11.10 3.99
C THR A 269 -10.23 -11.51 4.02
N TRP A 270 -11.02 -10.79 4.81
CA TRP A 270 -12.46 -11.00 4.89
C TRP A 270 -13.21 -9.79 4.37
N LYS A 271 -14.05 -10.04 3.39
CA LYS A 271 -14.98 -9.06 2.84
C LYS A 271 -16.36 -9.40 3.38
N SER A 272 -16.82 -8.68 4.38
CA SER A 272 -18.19 -8.84 4.84
C SER A 272 -19.21 -8.39 3.76
N ALA A 273 -20.49 -8.63 4.04
CA ALA A 273 -21.62 -8.26 3.21
C ALA A 273 -21.57 -6.81 2.71
N PRO A 274 -22.25 -6.48 1.61
CA PRO A 274 -22.26 -5.13 1.07
C PRO A 274 -22.62 -4.12 2.16
N ARG A 275 -22.02 -2.91 2.05
CA ARG A 275 -22.25 -1.78 2.95
C ARG A 275 -23.71 -1.69 3.32
N ALA A 276 -24.02 -1.74 4.60
CA ALA A 276 -25.36 -1.50 5.08
C ALA A 276 -25.84 -0.12 4.61
N LYS A 277 -27.16 0.06 4.44
CA LYS A 277 -27.74 1.34 3.99
C LYS A 277 -27.36 2.53 4.89
N ASP A 278 -26.95 2.26 6.13
CA ASP A 278 -26.46 3.26 7.10
C ASP A 278 -24.98 3.64 6.91
N GLY A 279 -24.33 3.15 5.87
CA GLY A 279 -22.91 3.40 5.57
C GLY A 279 -21.92 2.65 6.46
N LYS A 280 -22.38 1.79 7.36
CA LYS A 280 -21.50 0.93 8.16
C LYS A 280 -20.93 -0.15 7.28
N ASP A 281 -19.63 -0.11 7.09
CA ASP A 281 -18.87 -1.15 6.40
C ASP A 281 -18.28 -2.06 7.48
N THR A 282 -18.80 -3.27 7.59
CA THR A 282 -18.40 -4.25 8.62
C THR A 282 -17.28 -5.16 8.16
N GLY A 283 -16.73 -4.93 6.95
CA GLY A 283 -15.75 -5.81 6.36
C GLY A 283 -14.45 -5.16 5.92
N SER A 284 -13.73 -5.89 5.05
CA SER A 284 -12.39 -5.53 4.57
C SER A 284 -11.35 -5.51 5.70
N ILE A 285 -11.37 -6.54 6.53
CA ILE A 285 -10.35 -6.81 7.55
C ILE A 285 -9.35 -7.81 6.97
N TYR A 286 -8.11 -7.65 7.37
CA TYR A 286 -7.04 -8.58 7.01
C TYR A 286 -6.12 -8.85 8.19
N VAL A 287 -5.55 -10.05 8.22
CA VAL A 287 -4.55 -10.46 9.21
C VAL A 287 -3.38 -11.10 8.50
N PHE A 288 -2.20 -10.94 9.08
CA PHE A 288 -0.97 -11.59 8.65
C PHE A 288 -0.59 -12.73 9.58
N PRO A 289 0.14 -13.77 9.09
CA PRO A 289 0.85 -14.66 9.97
C PRO A 289 1.82 -13.88 10.87
N ARG A 290 2.23 -14.49 11.98
CA ARG A 290 3.18 -13.85 12.89
C ARG A 290 4.51 -13.52 12.21
N THR A 291 5.12 -12.47 12.69
CA THR A 291 6.51 -12.12 12.37
C THR A 291 7.50 -13.02 13.13
N SER A 292 8.79 -12.88 12.83
CA SER A 292 9.86 -13.59 13.55
C SER A 292 9.92 -13.26 15.03
N ASP A 293 9.46 -12.09 15.45
CA ASP A 293 9.38 -11.62 16.83
C ASP A 293 8.00 -11.79 17.46
N GLY A 294 7.08 -12.53 16.80
CA GLY A 294 5.79 -12.95 17.35
C GLY A 294 4.63 -11.97 17.15
N ILE A 295 4.78 -10.93 16.34
CA ILE A 295 3.71 -9.95 16.11
C ILE A 295 2.71 -10.49 15.09
N ILE A 296 1.42 -10.57 15.47
CA ILE A 296 0.29 -10.73 14.57
C ILE A 296 -0.30 -9.35 14.32
N LYS A 297 -0.35 -8.95 13.06
CA LYS A 297 -0.91 -7.66 12.66
C LYS A 297 -2.25 -7.83 11.99
N ILE A 298 -3.23 -7.04 12.42
CA ILE A 298 -4.58 -6.96 11.84
C ILE A 298 -4.82 -5.54 11.34
N GLY A 299 -5.39 -5.41 10.15
CA GLY A 299 -5.76 -4.13 9.61
C GLY A 299 -7.21 -4.09 9.15
N TYR A 300 -7.88 -2.97 9.43
CA TYR A 300 -9.24 -2.69 9.00
C TYR A 300 -9.25 -1.61 7.92
N ARG A 301 -9.79 -1.93 6.76
CA ARG A 301 -9.96 -1.03 5.62
C ARG A 301 -11.42 -0.89 5.17
N GLY A 302 -12.35 -1.34 5.96
CA GLY A 302 -13.78 -1.20 5.67
C GLY A 302 -14.19 0.27 5.61
N VAL A 303 -13.73 1.05 6.54
CA VAL A 303 -13.86 2.51 6.53
C VAL A 303 -12.47 3.14 6.38
N LYS A 304 -12.34 4.03 5.41
CA LYS A 304 -11.19 4.91 5.28
C LYS A 304 -11.49 6.18 6.07
N PHE A 305 -10.89 6.33 7.22
CA PHE A 305 -11.08 7.54 8.02
C PHE A 305 -10.36 8.73 7.41
N THR A 306 -10.97 9.89 7.53
CA THR A 306 -10.44 11.18 7.05
C THR A 306 -10.34 12.15 8.19
N ASN A 307 -9.44 13.13 8.07
CA ASN A 307 -9.31 14.27 8.97
C ASN A 307 -9.32 15.54 8.12
N PHE A 308 -10.52 16.05 7.85
CA PHE A 308 -10.67 17.24 7.04
C PHE A 308 -10.41 18.50 7.87
N GLU A 309 -9.56 19.37 7.36
CA GLU A 309 -9.25 20.70 7.89
C GLU A 309 -9.33 21.72 6.77
N LYS A 310 -9.43 23.01 7.13
CA LYS A 310 -9.39 24.10 6.15
C LYS A 310 -8.08 24.04 5.37
N ALA A 311 -8.17 23.95 4.05
CA ALA A 311 -6.99 24.01 3.20
C ALA A 311 -6.40 25.43 3.18
N PRO A 312 -5.08 25.59 3.03
CA PRO A 312 -4.48 26.87 2.73
C PRO A 312 -5.03 27.46 1.43
N ASP A 313 -5.03 28.80 1.34
CA ASP A 313 -5.48 29.50 0.14
C ASP A 313 -4.62 29.08 -1.08
N GLY A 314 -5.26 28.87 -2.21
CA GLY A 314 -4.59 28.48 -3.46
C GLY A 314 -4.28 26.98 -3.59
N VAL A 315 -4.67 26.12 -2.64
CA VAL A 315 -4.55 24.67 -2.78
C VAL A 315 -5.63 24.16 -3.72
N PRO A 316 -5.27 23.53 -4.87
CA PRO A 316 -6.24 22.90 -5.75
C PRO A 316 -6.76 21.57 -5.14
N PHE A 317 -7.79 20.99 -5.73
CA PHE A 317 -8.34 19.66 -5.38
C PHE A 317 -8.94 19.55 -3.96
N THR A 318 -9.36 20.64 -3.37
CA THR A 318 -10.08 20.64 -2.10
C THR A 318 -11.53 20.16 -2.27
N GLN A 319 -12.13 19.72 -1.16
CA GLN A 319 -13.57 19.49 -1.06
C GLN A 319 -14.15 20.56 -0.12
N ASP A 320 -14.99 21.44 -0.66
CA ASP A 320 -15.54 22.59 0.07
C ASP A 320 -14.48 23.45 0.80
N GLY A 321 -13.34 23.69 0.14
CA GLY A 321 -12.22 24.42 0.72
C GLY A 321 -11.47 23.68 1.83
N GLN A 322 -11.69 22.38 1.97
CA GLN A 322 -11.05 21.54 2.96
C GLN A 322 -10.28 20.39 2.29
N TRP A 323 -9.26 19.90 2.97
CA TRP A 323 -8.50 18.74 2.59
C TRP A 323 -8.33 17.78 3.77
N SER A 324 -8.15 16.48 3.50
CA SER A 324 -7.91 15.49 4.55
C SER A 324 -6.41 15.29 4.75
N ILE A 325 -5.95 15.57 5.94
CA ILE A 325 -4.54 15.48 6.35
C ILE A 325 -4.35 14.47 7.49
N PRO A 326 -3.14 13.91 7.68
CA PRO A 326 -2.86 13.07 8.83
C PRO A 326 -3.10 13.79 10.16
N LEU A 327 -3.67 13.08 11.13
CA LEU A 327 -3.69 13.54 12.52
C LEU A 327 -2.27 13.69 13.05
N PRO A 328 -2.06 14.50 14.10
CA PRO A 328 -0.82 14.48 14.87
C PRO A 328 -0.46 13.06 15.32
N TYR A 329 0.84 12.77 15.43
CA TYR A 329 1.32 11.42 15.74
C TYR A 329 0.68 10.79 16.98
N ASP A 330 0.55 11.56 18.05
CA ASP A 330 0.03 11.07 19.32
C ASP A 330 -1.47 10.72 19.23
N ASP A 331 -2.23 11.43 18.40
CA ASP A 331 -3.65 11.17 18.15
C ASP A 331 -3.87 9.94 17.23
N CYS A 332 -2.82 9.46 16.57
CA CYS A 332 -2.87 8.25 15.75
C CYS A 332 -2.69 6.95 16.54
N LYS A 333 -2.42 7.01 17.85
CA LYS A 333 -2.21 5.82 18.69
C LYS A 333 -3.49 5.07 19.03
N ALA A 334 -4.65 5.64 18.79
CA ALA A 334 -5.95 5.01 19.03
C ALA A 334 -6.65 4.69 17.68
N VAL A 335 -7.45 3.64 17.67
CA VAL A 335 -8.34 3.32 16.55
C VAL A 335 -9.77 3.72 16.89
N PRO A 336 -10.58 4.18 15.91
CA PRO A 336 -11.98 4.53 16.15
C PRO A 336 -12.79 3.32 16.65
N PRO A 337 -13.77 3.52 17.56
CA PRO A 337 -14.57 2.43 18.14
C PRO A 337 -15.19 1.49 17.09
N GLN A 338 -15.68 2.03 15.97
CA GLN A 338 -16.22 1.22 14.87
C GLN A 338 -15.18 0.25 14.28
N ALA A 339 -13.92 0.68 14.19
CA ALA A 339 -12.84 -0.17 13.71
C ALA A 339 -12.49 -1.25 14.73
N GLU A 340 -12.49 -0.91 16.01
CA GLU A 340 -12.24 -1.85 17.09
C GLU A 340 -13.31 -2.93 17.13
N GLU A 341 -14.60 -2.57 17.09
CA GLU A 341 -15.72 -3.51 17.04
C GLU A 341 -15.60 -4.50 15.87
N ALA A 342 -15.32 -3.98 14.66
CA ALA A 342 -15.13 -4.82 13.48
C ALA A 342 -13.93 -5.77 13.63
N ILE A 343 -12.83 -5.29 14.19
CA ILE A 343 -11.63 -6.10 14.43
C ILE A 343 -11.91 -7.18 15.49
N ARG A 344 -12.59 -6.86 16.61
CA ARG A 344 -12.96 -7.84 17.64
C ARG A 344 -13.85 -8.94 17.06
N THR A 345 -14.84 -8.59 16.23
CA THR A 345 -15.65 -9.58 15.52
C THR A 345 -14.83 -10.50 14.62
N PHE A 346 -13.85 -9.93 13.91
CA PHE A 346 -12.93 -10.73 13.10
C PHE A 346 -12.06 -11.66 13.96
N VAL A 347 -11.54 -11.15 15.06
CA VAL A 347 -10.69 -11.91 15.98
C VAL A 347 -11.43 -13.11 16.56
N SER A 348 -12.69 -12.94 17.00
CA SER A 348 -13.49 -14.04 17.58
C SER A 348 -13.70 -15.20 16.59
N ILE A 349 -13.67 -14.93 15.28
CA ILE A 349 -13.87 -15.95 14.24
C ILE A 349 -12.53 -16.59 13.82
N PHE A 350 -11.54 -15.77 13.48
CA PHE A 350 -10.33 -16.24 12.81
C PHE A 350 -9.12 -16.43 13.75
N LEU A 351 -9.18 -15.83 14.94
CA LEU A 351 -8.11 -15.91 15.96
C LEU A 351 -8.72 -16.09 17.37
N PRO A 352 -9.54 -17.12 17.59
CA PRO A 352 -10.32 -17.25 18.83
C PRO A 352 -9.49 -17.27 20.10
N GLU A 353 -8.21 -17.64 20.03
CA GLU A 353 -7.29 -17.61 21.19
C GLU A 353 -7.00 -16.18 21.67
N PHE A 354 -7.24 -15.17 20.82
CA PHE A 354 -7.05 -13.75 21.14
C PHE A 354 -8.35 -13.00 21.41
N ASP A 355 -9.50 -13.67 21.44
CA ASP A 355 -10.82 -13.02 21.56
C ASP A 355 -10.91 -12.10 22.79
N LYS A 356 -10.31 -12.51 23.90
CA LYS A 356 -10.27 -11.74 25.15
C LYS A 356 -8.92 -11.05 25.42
N ALA A 357 -7.98 -11.15 24.51
CA ALA A 357 -6.67 -10.55 24.68
C ALA A 357 -6.72 -9.04 24.42
N ASP A 358 -5.95 -8.27 25.18
CA ASP A 358 -5.72 -6.86 24.87
C ASP A 358 -4.87 -6.72 23.60
N PHE A 359 -5.05 -5.62 22.87
CA PHE A 359 -4.16 -5.28 21.78
C PHE A 359 -2.79 -4.86 22.32
N ASP A 360 -1.73 -5.39 21.73
CA ASP A 360 -0.36 -4.98 22.05
C ASP A 360 -0.12 -3.52 21.60
N THR A 361 -0.53 -3.19 20.36
CA THR A 361 -0.51 -1.82 19.86
C THR A 361 -1.74 -1.53 19.00
N THR A 362 -2.13 -0.25 18.97
CA THR A 362 -3.16 0.27 18.07
C THR A 362 -2.64 1.48 17.31
N LYS A 363 -2.99 1.63 16.05
CA LYS A 363 -2.49 2.74 15.23
C LYS A 363 -3.41 3.06 14.04
N LEU A 364 -3.55 4.35 13.74
CA LEU A 364 -4.03 4.84 12.44
C LEU A 364 -2.85 4.99 11.48
N CYS A 365 -2.93 4.33 10.34
CA CYS A 365 -1.90 4.39 9.29
C CYS A 365 -2.38 5.21 8.11
N TRP A 366 -1.75 6.36 7.88
CA TRP A 366 -2.07 7.26 6.78
C TRP A 366 -1.41 6.83 5.47
N TYR A 367 -2.11 7.01 4.36
CA TYR A 367 -1.62 6.76 3.01
C TYR A 367 -2.32 7.66 1.99
N THR A 368 -1.70 7.89 0.85
CA THR A 368 -2.22 8.75 -0.21
C THR A 368 -3.13 7.97 -1.13
N ASP A 369 -4.36 8.42 -1.29
CA ASP A 369 -5.31 7.91 -2.28
C ASP A 369 -5.40 8.85 -3.48
N SER A 370 -5.37 8.28 -4.68
CA SER A 370 -5.78 8.97 -5.90
C SER A 370 -7.30 8.90 -6.07
N LEU A 371 -7.85 9.67 -7.00
CA LEU A 371 -9.30 9.75 -7.24
C LEU A 371 -9.96 8.38 -7.52
N ASP A 372 -9.24 7.46 -8.15
CA ASP A 372 -9.74 6.16 -8.62
C ASP A 372 -8.96 4.96 -8.07
N ASN A 373 -8.16 5.16 -7.02
CA ASN A 373 -7.26 4.15 -6.45
C ASN A 373 -6.27 3.55 -7.48
N SER A 374 -5.85 4.31 -8.49
CA SER A 374 -4.74 3.97 -9.38
C SER A 374 -3.56 4.89 -9.13
N PHE A 375 -2.33 4.44 -9.39
CA PHE A 375 -1.16 5.30 -9.19
C PHE A 375 -1.22 6.55 -10.07
N VAL A 376 -0.54 7.61 -9.66
CA VAL A 376 -0.29 8.79 -10.47
C VAL A 376 1.22 8.89 -10.66
N ILE A 377 1.66 8.54 -11.86
CA ILE A 377 3.08 8.53 -12.24
C ILE A 377 3.17 9.22 -13.59
N ASP A 378 3.36 10.52 -13.58
CA ASP A 378 3.38 11.35 -14.79
C ASP A 378 3.92 12.76 -14.47
N TYR A 379 4.09 13.55 -15.50
CA TYR A 379 4.41 14.97 -15.37
C TYR A 379 3.19 15.79 -14.95
N VAL A 380 3.42 16.78 -14.10
CA VAL A 380 2.38 17.73 -13.67
C VAL A 380 2.19 18.78 -14.75
N PRO A 381 0.98 18.92 -15.34
CA PRO A 381 0.76 19.77 -16.49
C PRO A 381 0.85 21.27 -16.20
N ASP A 382 0.74 21.67 -14.93
CA ASP A 382 0.83 23.08 -14.52
C ASP A 382 2.25 23.63 -14.53
N TYR A 383 3.26 22.76 -14.70
CA TYR A 383 4.66 23.15 -14.79
C TYR A 383 5.19 22.96 -16.21
N ALA A 384 5.85 24.01 -16.72
CA ALA A 384 6.43 24.00 -18.06
C ALA A 384 7.61 23.03 -18.20
N GLU A 385 7.86 22.60 -19.42
CA GLU A 385 9.03 21.81 -19.85
C GLU A 385 9.19 20.48 -19.09
N ASN A 386 8.08 19.88 -18.65
CA ASN A 386 8.11 18.63 -17.87
C ASN A 386 9.08 18.72 -16.67
N SER A 387 9.03 19.85 -15.94
CA SER A 387 9.97 20.14 -14.85
C SER A 387 9.54 19.53 -13.52
N VAL A 388 8.28 19.11 -13.37
CA VAL A 388 7.78 18.40 -12.18
C VAL A 388 7.18 17.05 -12.59
N PHE A 389 7.64 16.00 -11.94
CA PHE A 389 7.15 14.63 -12.13
C PHE A 389 6.69 14.06 -10.80
N VAL A 390 5.50 13.47 -10.78
CA VAL A 390 4.96 12.81 -9.58
C VAL A 390 5.00 11.30 -9.73
N CYS A 391 5.31 10.61 -8.63
CA CYS A 391 5.28 9.15 -8.51
C CYS A 391 4.63 8.82 -7.18
N THR A 392 3.28 8.75 -7.15
CA THR A 392 2.47 8.74 -5.94
C THR A 392 1.14 8.00 -6.12
N GLY A 393 0.20 8.22 -5.22
CA GLY A 393 -1.15 7.65 -5.30
C GLY A 393 -1.18 6.15 -4.98
N GLY A 394 -0.34 5.70 -4.04
CA GLY A 394 -0.18 4.28 -3.69
C GLY A 394 -1.46 3.56 -3.26
N SER A 395 -2.49 4.31 -2.84
CA SER A 395 -3.86 3.86 -2.57
C SER A 395 -3.93 2.54 -1.78
N GLY A 396 -2.98 2.37 -0.84
CA GLY A 396 -2.87 1.20 0.03
C GLY A 396 -2.47 -0.09 -0.67
N HIS A 397 -1.96 -0.07 -1.92
CA HIS A 397 -1.52 -1.31 -2.60
C HIS A 397 -0.19 -1.20 -3.37
N GLY A 398 0.59 -0.14 -3.15
CA GLY A 398 1.83 0.13 -3.89
C GLY A 398 3.03 -0.75 -3.48
N ALA A 399 3.14 -1.13 -2.21
CA ALA A 399 4.36 -1.75 -1.65
C ALA A 399 4.85 -2.99 -2.40
N LYS A 400 3.92 -3.85 -2.81
CA LYS A 400 4.26 -5.08 -3.54
C LYS A 400 4.98 -4.84 -4.87
N PHE A 401 4.82 -3.67 -5.49
CA PHE A 401 5.39 -3.32 -6.78
C PHE A 401 6.79 -2.70 -6.70
N MET A 402 7.32 -2.51 -5.50
CA MET A 402 8.59 -1.84 -5.26
C MET A 402 9.76 -2.33 -6.14
N PRO A 403 9.92 -3.62 -6.46
CA PRO A 403 11.02 -4.07 -7.31
C PRO A 403 10.96 -3.65 -8.77
N VAL A 404 9.76 -3.37 -9.28
CA VAL A 404 9.53 -3.12 -10.72
C VAL A 404 8.96 -1.74 -11.01
N LEU A 405 8.30 -1.11 -10.03
CA LEU A 405 7.64 0.18 -10.20
C LEU A 405 8.60 1.25 -10.73
N GLY A 406 9.83 1.30 -10.23
CA GLY A 406 10.81 2.31 -10.59
C GLY A 406 11.27 2.21 -12.03
N ASP A 407 11.41 1.01 -12.56
CA ASP A 407 11.81 0.80 -13.96
C ASP A 407 10.68 1.28 -14.91
N HIS A 408 9.40 0.95 -14.61
CA HIS A 408 8.24 1.48 -15.35
C HIS A 408 8.05 2.98 -15.18
N ALA A 409 8.29 3.53 -13.98
CA ALA A 409 8.19 4.96 -13.72
C ALA A 409 9.31 5.74 -14.44
N ALA A 410 10.52 5.20 -14.48
CA ALA A 410 11.63 5.78 -15.23
C ALA A 410 11.38 5.74 -16.74
N ASP A 411 10.71 4.70 -17.26
CA ASP A 411 10.28 4.67 -18.65
C ASP A 411 9.28 5.79 -18.97
N VAL A 412 8.29 6.03 -18.10
CA VAL A 412 7.37 7.18 -18.26
C VAL A 412 8.13 8.51 -18.19
N PHE A 413 9.06 8.66 -17.25
CA PHE A 413 9.89 9.86 -17.09
C PHE A 413 10.76 10.14 -18.32
N ASN A 414 11.28 9.10 -18.93
CA ASN A 414 12.20 9.20 -20.07
C ASN A 414 11.50 9.43 -21.39
N ASN A 415 10.26 8.96 -21.53
CA ASN A 415 9.48 8.98 -22.78
C ASN A 415 8.24 9.87 -22.62
N ALA A 416 8.44 11.10 -22.11
CA ALA A 416 7.35 12.05 -21.84
C ALA A 416 6.40 12.26 -23.04
N ASP A 417 6.94 12.26 -24.26
CA ASP A 417 6.21 12.54 -25.49
C ASP A 417 5.75 11.27 -26.22
N ASN A 418 6.06 10.08 -25.70
CA ASN A 418 5.75 8.82 -26.37
C ASN A 418 5.16 7.79 -25.38
N ALA A 419 3.95 7.34 -25.67
CA ALA A 419 3.23 6.34 -24.86
C ALA A 419 3.77 4.91 -25.04
N THR A 420 5.09 4.70 -24.97
CA THR A 420 5.71 3.38 -25.13
C THR A 420 5.48 2.48 -23.94
N SER A 421 5.41 3.04 -22.72
CA SER A 421 5.05 2.28 -21.53
C SER A 421 3.56 1.97 -21.51
N HIS A 422 3.20 0.68 -21.53
CA HIS A 422 1.81 0.24 -21.40
C HIS A 422 1.17 0.68 -20.06
N MET A 423 1.96 1.02 -19.05
CA MET A 423 1.46 1.50 -17.77
C MET A 423 1.10 2.99 -17.80
N ARG A 424 1.64 3.77 -18.74
CA ARG A 424 1.39 5.21 -18.80
C ARG A 424 -0.09 5.54 -18.96
N THR A 425 -0.84 4.79 -19.77
CA THR A 425 -2.28 4.98 -19.95
C THR A 425 -3.08 4.82 -18.65
N HIS A 426 -2.56 4.03 -17.70
CA HIS A 426 -3.18 3.77 -16.41
C HIS A 426 -2.69 4.70 -15.30
N TRP A 427 -1.51 5.30 -15.46
CA TRP A 427 -0.84 6.10 -14.45
C TRP A 427 -0.79 7.61 -14.78
N ARG A 428 -1.26 8.00 -15.99
CA ARG A 428 -1.22 9.39 -16.43
C ARG A 428 -1.82 10.35 -15.41
N TRP A 429 -1.38 11.59 -15.43
CA TRP A 429 -2.08 12.69 -14.74
C TRP A 429 -3.53 12.76 -15.23
N ARG A 430 -4.47 12.89 -14.31
CA ARG A 430 -5.90 12.89 -14.61
C ARG A 430 -6.71 13.66 -13.56
N GLU A 431 -7.51 14.56 -14.02
CA GLU A 431 -8.47 15.35 -13.26
C GLU A 431 -9.90 15.03 -13.69
N ASP A 432 -10.03 14.36 -14.85
CA ASP A 432 -11.25 14.05 -15.58
C ASP A 432 -11.96 12.77 -15.11
N VAL A 433 -11.46 12.10 -14.09
CA VAL A 433 -12.09 10.89 -13.58
C VAL A 433 -12.92 11.19 -12.33
N PRO A 434 -14.10 10.57 -12.19
CA PRO A 434 -14.90 10.75 -10.99
C PRO A 434 -14.17 10.17 -9.78
N ARG A 435 -14.37 10.81 -8.62
CA ARG A 435 -13.89 10.29 -7.35
C ARG A 435 -14.58 8.95 -7.04
N ARG A 436 -13.79 7.89 -6.93
CA ARG A 436 -14.23 6.50 -6.62
C ARG A 436 -13.27 5.82 -5.66
N ASN A 437 -12.64 6.61 -4.82
CA ASN A 437 -11.65 6.12 -3.86
C ASN A 437 -12.24 5.79 -2.48
N GLY A 438 -13.54 5.95 -2.30
CA GLY A 438 -14.24 5.75 -1.04
C GLY A 438 -14.20 6.98 -0.12
N LEU A 439 -13.92 8.16 -0.66
CA LEU A 439 -13.90 9.46 0.04
C LEU A 439 -14.94 10.42 -0.56
N GLU A 440 -15.97 9.89 -1.20
CA GLU A 440 -16.99 10.66 -1.91
C GLU A 440 -17.85 11.51 -0.97
N ASP A 441 -17.97 11.08 0.31
CA ASP A 441 -18.81 11.76 1.32
C ASP A 441 -18.24 13.12 1.75
N GLY A 442 -16.97 13.40 1.48
CA GLY A 442 -16.32 14.65 1.83
C GLY A 442 -16.25 14.98 3.32
N PRO A 443 -16.07 16.28 3.67
CA PRO A 443 -15.89 16.72 5.06
C PRO A 443 -17.10 16.46 5.97
N GLY A 444 -18.31 16.45 5.43
CA GLY A 444 -19.55 16.19 6.16
C GLY A 444 -19.86 14.70 6.37
N GLY A 445 -19.04 13.81 5.80
CA GLY A 445 -19.29 12.38 5.82
C GLY A 445 -19.01 11.70 7.17
N PRO A 446 -19.56 10.50 7.40
CA PRO A 446 -19.42 9.76 8.66
C PRO A 446 -17.98 9.27 8.93
N ARG A 447 -17.11 9.36 7.93
CA ARG A 447 -15.70 8.91 8.00
C ARG A 447 -14.75 9.97 8.53
N ASN A 448 -15.21 11.23 8.56
CA ASN A 448 -14.42 12.33 9.07
C ASN A 448 -14.31 12.24 10.59
N ILE A 449 -13.08 12.02 11.08
CA ILE A 449 -12.77 12.01 12.52
C ILE A 449 -12.33 13.40 13.00
N GLY A 450 -11.96 14.30 12.10
CA GLY A 450 -11.74 15.70 12.40
C GLY A 450 -13.02 16.35 12.94
N GLY A 451 -12.97 16.87 14.16
CA GLY A 451 -14.13 17.48 14.82
C GLY A 451 -14.90 16.55 15.79
N ARG A 452 -14.51 15.30 15.96
CA ARG A 452 -15.07 14.41 17.01
C ARG A 452 -14.33 14.50 18.36
N SER A 453 -13.22 15.23 18.40
CA SER A 453 -12.45 15.47 19.62
C SER A 453 -12.56 16.93 20.00
N LYS A 454 -13.67 17.31 20.66
CA LYS A 454 -13.72 18.42 21.61
C LYS A 454 -14.77 18.15 22.65
#